data_96675ef98399f58fa67434618fade872
#
_entry.id   96675ef98399f58fa67434618fade872
#
_cell.length_a   1.000
_cell.length_b   1.000
_cell.length_c   1.000
_cell.angle_alpha   90.00
_cell.angle_beta   90.00
_cell.angle_gamma   90.00
#
_symmetry.space_group_name_H-M   'P 1'
#
loop_
_entity.id
_entity.type
_entity.pdbx_description
1 polymer ?
#
loop_
_entity_poly.entity_id
_entity_poly.type
_entity_poly.pdbx_seq_one_letter_code
_entity_poly.pdbx_strand_id
1 'polypeptide(L)'
;MRIEPRPPETRLPGRSAFPHDGHDGTDEMHGHAHQADPAPARLNDSEREALLLNIDVSLRVHTRPQLFSWVQGALQSMIPHEVLVCGLQEGRQAAMRVDSFSTAPVDCSRLNELFQQDVSLVPHLVKLWEENRCQAILCETERGPLAGAALAREFSRLGATHVLAHGTHDATGTMTSFFVFAARPGAVGAKQTYLADLIVPYLHAAWVRSQVTWPLDRAGATKPAKAGLLTPRETQILQWIYHGKSNIEIGMILEISPLTVKNHVQKTLRKLNVINRTQAVGKALALRIVNP
;
A
#
# COMPACT_ATOMS: atom_id res chain seq x y z
N MET A 1 -11.42 -68.19 -6.53
CA MET A 1 -10.09 -68.08 -5.94
C MET A 1 -9.11 -68.60 -6.98
N ARG A 2 -8.61 -67.70 -7.86
CA ARG A 2 -7.58 -67.97 -8.89
C ARG A 2 -6.47 -67.00 -8.67
N ILE A 3 -5.29 -67.54 -8.47
CA ILE A 3 -4.01 -66.87 -8.26
C ILE A 3 -3.34 -66.75 -9.64
N GLU A 4 -3.06 -65.55 -10.09
CA GLU A 4 -2.28 -65.31 -11.30
C GLU A 4 -0.80 -65.03 -10.94
N PRO A 5 0.18 -65.50 -11.77
CA PRO A 5 1.60 -65.45 -11.43
C PRO A 5 2.30 -64.17 -11.85
N ARG A 6 3.39 -63.85 -11.14
CA ARG A 6 4.33 -62.74 -11.41
C ARG A 6 5.08 -62.96 -12.74
N PRO A 7 5.41 -61.91 -13.48
CA PRO A 7 6.35 -61.93 -14.57
C PRO A 7 7.82 -61.86 -14.11
N PRO A 8 8.76 -62.33 -14.94
CA PRO A 8 10.15 -62.58 -14.54
C PRO A 8 11.08 -61.37 -14.62
N GLU A 9 12.13 -61.43 -13.79
CA GLU A 9 13.23 -60.48 -13.69
C GLU A 9 14.10 -60.48 -14.97
N THR A 10 14.38 -59.29 -15.51
CA THR A 10 15.29 -59.09 -16.65
C THR A 10 16.69 -58.72 -16.14
N ARG A 11 17.66 -59.56 -16.47
CA ARG A 11 19.11 -59.42 -16.20
C ARG A 11 19.71 -58.24 -16.97
N LEU A 12 20.57 -57.51 -16.29
CA LEU A 12 21.52 -56.52 -16.88
C LEU A 12 22.68 -57.22 -17.58
N PRO A 13 23.16 -56.76 -18.72
CA PRO A 13 24.44 -57.19 -19.27
C PRO A 13 25.62 -56.28 -18.87
N GLY A 14 26.77 -56.92 -18.83
CA GLY A 14 27.99 -56.53 -18.19
C GLY A 14 28.80 -55.41 -18.83
N ARG A 15 29.80 -55.05 -18.05
CA ARG A 15 30.91 -54.13 -18.33
C ARG A 15 31.73 -54.52 -19.52
N SER A 16 32.16 -53.57 -20.34
CA SER A 16 33.40 -53.72 -21.15
C SER A 16 34.21 -52.42 -21.08
N ALA A 17 35.51 -52.61 -21.18
CA ALA A 17 36.56 -51.73 -20.77
C ALA A 17 36.90 -50.61 -21.77
N PHE A 18 37.63 -49.62 -21.26
CA PHE A 18 38.17 -48.39 -21.85
C PHE A 18 39.00 -48.57 -23.13
N PRO A 19 39.21 -47.48 -23.93
CA PRO A 19 40.52 -46.84 -23.89
C PRO A 19 40.54 -45.33 -23.66
N HIS A 20 41.66 -44.89 -23.08
CA HIS A 20 42.10 -43.51 -22.92
C HIS A 20 42.37 -42.85 -24.28
N ASP A 21 41.92 -41.62 -24.46
CA ASP A 21 42.64 -40.63 -25.26
C ASP A 21 42.40 -39.25 -24.65
N GLY A 22 43.49 -38.53 -24.41
CA GLY A 22 43.49 -37.23 -23.82
C GLY A 22 43.08 -36.14 -24.81
N HIS A 23 42.26 -35.18 -24.32
CA HIS A 23 42.20 -33.88 -24.93
C HIS A 23 42.01 -32.84 -23.83
N ASP A 24 43.00 -31.98 -23.76
CA ASP A 24 43.09 -30.74 -23.01
C ASP A 24 41.94 -29.83 -23.45
N GLY A 25 41.00 -29.56 -22.56
CA GLY A 25 39.86 -28.67 -22.79
C GLY A 25 39.58 -27.93 -21.49
N THR A 26 40.01 -26.68 -21.44
CA THR A 26 39.72 -25.72 -20.38
C THR A 26 38.21 -25.65 -20.14
N ASP A 27 37.78 -26.34 -19.09
CA ASP A 27 36.39 -26.29 -18.60
C ASP A 27 36.21 -25.00 -17.80
N GLU A 28 35.68 -23.96 -18.47
CA GLU A 28 35.15 -22.78 -17.79
C GLU A 28 33.99 -23.23 -16.92
N MET A 29 34.27 -23.52 -15.69
CA MET A 29 33.28 -23.71 -14.64
C MET A 29 32.52 -22.41 -14.47
N HIS A 30 31.37 -22.28 -15.12
CA HIS A 30 30.35 -21.33 -14.77
C HIS A 30 29.83 -21.70 -13.37
N GLY A 31 30.54 -21.22 -12.36
CA GLY A 31 30.10 -21.26 -10.99
C GLY A 31 28.83 -20.39 -10.89
N HIS A 32 27.66 -21.04 -10.92
CA HIS A 32 26.48 -20.43 -10.34
C HIS A 32 26.79 -20.18 -8.88
N ALA A 33 27.25 -18.96 -8.59
CA ALA A 33 27.31 -18.46 -7.22
C ALA A 33 25.91 -18.58 -6.66
N HIS A 34 25.69 -19.56 -5.80
CA HIS A 34 24.58 -19.55 -4.86
C HIS A 34 24.71 -18.23 -4.08
N GLN A 35 23.96 -17.20 -4.49
CA GLN A 35 23.74 -16.03 -3.65
C GLN A 35 23.08 -16.56 -2.38
N ALA A 36 23.87 -16.63 -1.31
CA ALA A 36 23.35 -16.93 0.02
C ALA A 36 22.22 -15.92 0.31
N ASP A 37 21.07 -16.42 0.72
CA ASP A 37 19.96 -15.58 1.18
C ASP A 37 20.53 -14.55 2.19
N PRO A 38 20.31 -13.24 1.99
CA PRO A 38 20.81 -12.25 2.94
C PRO A 38 20.23 -12.57 4.31
N ALA A 39 21.11 -12.72 5.31
CA ALA A 39 20.67 -12.99 6.67
C ALA A 39 19.59 -11.97 7.07
N PRO A 40 18.46 -12.40 7.68
CA PRO A 40 17.35 -11.51 8.00
C PRO A 40 17.87 -10.34 8.83
N ALA A 41 17.47 -9.13 8.47
CA ALA A 41 17.88 -7.92 9.17
C ALA A 41 17.53 -8.05 10.66
N ARG A 42 18.55 -8.00 11.54
CA ARG A 42 18.32 -8.10 12.98
C ARG A 42 17.72 -6.79 13.47
N LEU A 43 16.49 -6.87 13.98
CA LEU A 43 15.83 -5.75 14.65
C LEU A 43 16.38 -5.63 16.07
N ASN A 44 16.68 -4.40 16.50
CA ASN A 44 16.96 -4.11 17.90
C ASN A 44 15.65 -4.11 18.73
N ASP A 45 15.76 -3.98 20.05
CA ASP A 45 14.60 -4.08 20.94
C ASP A 45 13.57 -2.96 20.71
N SER A 46 14.01 -1.74 20.45
CA SER A 46 13.11 -0.60 20.12
C SER A 46 12.37 -0.82 18.79
N GLU A 47 13.03 -1.41 17.81
CA GLU A 47 12.41 -1.72 16.50
C GLU A 47 11.40 -2.86 16.61
N ARG A 48 11.67 -3.86 17.47
CA ARG A 48 10.70 -4.92 17.79
C ARG A 48 9.47 -4.38 18.49
N GLU A 49 9.68 -3.49 19.48
CA GLU A 49 8.58 -2.82 20.17
C GLU A 49 7.76 -1.96 19.22
N ALA A 50 8.39 -1.19 18.34
CA ALA A 50 7.71 -0.40 17.31
C ALA A 50 6.91 -1.29 16.35
N LEU A 51 7.44 -2.45 15.95
CA LEU A 51 6.72 -3.41 15.12
C LEU A 51 5.49 -3.96 15.84
N LEU A 52 5.63 -4.40 17.08
CA LEU A 52 4.51 -4.92 17.89
C LEU A 52 3.43 -3.86 18.09
N LEU A 53 3.82 -2.61 18.36
CA LEU A 53 2.89 -1.50 18.47
C LEU A 53 2.14 -1.24 17.15
N ASN A 54 2.83 -1.29 16.02
CA ASN A 54 2.20 -1.14 14.70
C ASN A 54 1.22 -2.26 14.41
N ILE A 55 1.54 -3.51 14.79
CA ILE A 55 0.62 -4.65 14.67
C ILE A 55 -0.62 -4.40 15.55
N ASP A 56 -0.46 -4.03 16.82
CA ASP A 56 -1.59 -3.76 17.73
C ASP A 56 -2.49 -2.64 17.19
N VAL A 57 -1.90 -1.53 16.73
CA VAL A 57 -2.65 -0.43 16.11
C VAL A 57 -3.41 -0.91 14.88
N SER A 58 -2.77 -1.72 14.03
CA SER A 58 -3.39 -2.26 12.81
C SER A 58 -4.68 -3.02 13.09
N LEU A 59 -4.70 -3.81 14.18
CA LEU A 59 -5.87 -4.61 14.59
C LEU A 59 -7.09 -3.75 14.96
N ARG A 60 -6.87 -2.51 15.37
CA ARG A 60 -7.90 -1.53 15.76
C ARG A 60 -8.35 -0.62 14.63
N VAL A 61 -7.75 -0.75 13.45
CA VAL A 61 -8.14 0.03 12.26
C VAL A 61 -9.38 -0.60 11.63
N HIS A 62 -10.49 0.14 11.65
CA HIS A 62 -11.77 -0.26 11.05
C HIS A 62 -12.32 0.75 10.06
N THR A 63 -11.79 1.97 10.05
CA THR A 63 -12.27 3.05 9.18
C THR A 63 -11.12 3.67 8.38
N ARG A 64 -11.45 4.27 7.22
CA ARG A 64 -10.46 4.96 6.39
C ARG A 64 -9.70 6.09 7.12
N PRO A 65 -10.33 6.94 7.96
CA PRO A 65 -9.59 7.92 8.75
C PRO A 65 -8.61 7.30 9.75
N GLN A 66 -8.97 6.17 10.37
CA GLN A 66 -8.06 5.46 11.27
C GLN A 66 -6.88 4.85 10.50
N LEU A 67 -7.14 4.25 9.32
CA LEU A 67 -6.09 3.75 8.44
C LEU A 67 -5.14 4.88 8.05
N PHE A 68 -5.66 6.03 7.61
CA PHE A 68 -4.85 7.20 7.26
C PHE A 68 -3.98 7.64 8.44
N SER A 69 -4.57 7.76 9.64
CA SER A 69 -3.84 8.18 10.84
C SER A 69 -2.71 7.21 11.20
N TRP A 70 -2.94 5.91 11.08
CA TRP A 70 -1.92 4.90 11.31
C TRP A 70 -0.81 4.94 10.26
N VAL A 71 -1.18 4.96 8.98
CA VAL A 71 -0.23 4.99 7.86
C VAL A 71 0.69 6.21 7.92
N GLN A 72 0.13 7.38 8.22
CA GLN A 72 0.90 8.63 8.31
C GLN A 72 1.49 8.92 9.70
N GLY A 73 1.27 8.03 10.65
CA GLY A 73 1.80 8.10 12.01
C GLY A 73 2.79 6.98 12.31
N ALA A 74 2.34 5.96 13.04
CA ALA A 74 3.21 4.90 13.51
C ALA A 74 3.88 4.09 12.38
N LEU A 75 3.17 3.80 11.28
CA LEU A 75 3.73 3.10 10.13
C LEU A 75 4.81 3.95 9.44
N GLN A 76 4.59 5.27 9.33
CA GLN A 76 5.54 6.22 8.76
C GLN A 76 6.90 6.23 9.49
N SER A 77 6.90 6.06 10.81
CA SER A 77 8.14 6.00 11.58
C SER A 77 8.94 4.71 11.32
N MET A 78 8.28 3.66 10.89
CA MET A 78 8.88 2.34 10.63
C MET A 78 9.27 2.17 9.15
N ILE A 79 8.39 2.58 8.24
CA ILE A 79 8.61 2.61 6.79
C ILE A 79 8.38 4.04 6.30
N PRO A 80 9.41 4.90 6.30
CA PRO A 80 9.29 6.29 5.82
C PRO A 80 8.86 6.33 4.34
N HIS A 81 7.85 7.13 4.03
CA HIS A 81 7.34 7.30 2.68
C HIS A 81 6.66 8.66 2.49
N GLU A 82 6.75 9.23 1.31
CA GLU A 82 6.04 10.45 0.92
C GLU A 82 4.61 10.11 0.45
N VAL A 83 4.48 8.96 -0.22
CA VAL A 83 3.22 8.43 -0.73
C VAL A 83 3.16 6.93 -0.49
N LEU A 84 2.02 6.46 -0.01
CA LEU A 84 1.64 5.04 -0.05
C LEU A 84 0.50 4.87 -1.03
N VAL A 85 0.65 3.99 -2.01
CA VAL A 85 -0.42 3.56 -2.91
C VAL A 85 -0.77 2.11 -2.60
N CYS A 86 -2.07 1.85 -2.44
CA CYS A 86 -2.63 0.53 -2.14
C CYS A 86 -3.52 0.09 -3.30
N GLY A 87 -3.21 -1.06 -3.91
CA GLY A 87 -4.02 -1.70 -4.94
C GLY A 87 -4.68 -2.98 -4.42
N LEU A 88 -6.00 -3.14 -4.57
CA LEU A 88 -6.77 -4.34 -4.22
C LEU A 88 -7.31 -4.99 -5.49
N GLN A 89 -7.00 -6.26 -5.69
CA GLN A 89 -7.51 -7.07 -6.79
C GLN A 89 -8.81 -7.76 -6.33
N GLU A 90 -9.95 -7.34 -6.87
CA GLU A 90 -11.25 -7.97 -6.58
C GLU A 90 -11.57 -9.06 -7.63
N GLY A 91 -10.82 -10.20 -7.58
CA GLY A 91 -10.97 -11.31 -8.55
C GLY A 91 -10.06 -11.17 -9.78
N ARG A 92 -9.90 -12.26 -10.54
CA ARG A 92 -8.90 -12.36 -11.63
C ARG A 92 -9.11 -11.42 -12.83
N GLN A 93 -10.30 -10.87 -13.02
CA GLN A 93 -10.65 -10.02 -14.18
C GLN A 93 -11.17 -8.63 -13.78
N ALA A 94 -11.29 -8.33 -12.49
CA ALA A 94 -11.75 -7.03 -12.03
C ALA A 94 -10.62 -5.98 -12.10
N ALA A 95 -10.99 -4.74 -12.38
CA ALA A 95 -10.06 -3.62 -12.29
C ALA A 95 -9.55 -3.49 -10.84
N MET A 96 -8.25 -3.25 -10.68
CA MET A 96 -7.64 -3.05 -9.38
C MET A 96 -8.25 -1.80 -8.72
N ARG A 97 -8.74 -1.96 -7.51
CA ARG A 97 -9.20 -0.84 -6.69
C ARG A 97 -8.00 -0.17 -6.04
N VAL A 98 -7.87 1.14 -6.19
CA VAL A 98 -6.68 1.87 -5.76
C VAL A 98 -7.04 2.98 -4.77
N ASP A 99 -6.24 3.09 -3.73
CA ASP A 99 -6.24 4.17 -2.76
C ASP A 99 -4.81 4.68 -2.55
N SER A 100 -4.63 6.00 -2.51
CA SER A 100 -3.36 6.61 -2.17
C SER A 100 -3.45 7.47 -0.91
N PHE A 101 -2.35 7.50 -0.15
CA PHE A 101 -2.20 8.23 1.10
C PHE A 101 -0.90 9.04 1.04
N SER A 102 -0.99 10.35 1.28
CA SER A 102 0.16 11.24 1.33
C SER A 102 -0.07 12.36 2.34
N THR A 103 0.99 12.80 3.00
CA THR A 103 1.01 14.03 3.81
C THR A 103 1.37 15.26 2.97
N ALA A 104 2.03 15.06 1.83
CA ALA A 104 2.32 16.12 0.88
C ALA A 104 1.05 16.58 0.16
N PRO A 105 1.00 17.84 -0.32
CA PRO A 105 -0.10 18.36 -1.12
C PRO A 105 -0.10 17.73 -2.53
N VAL A 106 -0.59 16.50 -2.64
CA VAL A 106 -0.63 15.70 -3.86
C VAL A 106 -2.08 15.43 -4.25
N ASP A 107 -2.36 15.45 -5.54
CA ASP A 107 -3.63 14.99 -6.05
C ASP A 107 -3.68 13.46 -6.02
N CYS A 108 -4.24 12.93 -4.93
CA CYS A 108 -4.41 11.49 -4.75
C CYS A 108 -5.30 10.85 -5.83
N SER A 109 -6.25 11.60 -6.42
CA SER A 109 -7.10 11.09 -7.49
C SER A 109 -6.28 10.82 -8.74
N ARG A 110 -5.37 11.74 -9.07
CA ARG A 110 -4.44 11.57 -10.18
C ARG A 110 -3.45 10.43 -9.95
N LEU A 111 -2.93 10.27 -8.73
CA LEU A 111 -2.07 9.12 -8.40
C LEU A 111 -2.82 7.79 -8.58
N ASN A 112 -4.08 7.73 -8.14
CA ASN A 112 -4.91 6.54 -8.30
C ASN A 112 -5.18 6.23 -9.78
N GLU A 113 -5.47 7.24 -10.59
CA GLU A 113 -5.64 7.09 -12.04
C GLU A 113 -4.35 6.59 -12.71
N LEU A 114 -3.22 7.23 -12.40
CA LEU A 114 -1.92 6.82 -12.93
C LEU A 114 -1.56 5.39 -12.54
N PHE A 115 -1.85 4.98 -11.31
CA PHE A 115 -1.60 3.62 -10.84
C PHE A 115 -2.47 2.59 -11.58
N GLN A 116 -3.73 2.93 -11.86
CA GLN A 116 -4.66 2.05 -12.59
C GLN A 116 -4.34 1.97 -14.09
N GLN A 117 -3.91 3.08 -14.68
CA GLN A 117 -3.64 3.20 -16.11
C GLN A 117 -2.20 2.82 -16.49
N ASP A 118 -1.30 2.73 -15.52
CA ASP A 118 0.08 2.41 -15.77
C ASP A 118 0.25 0.91 -16.07
N VAL A 119 0.23 0.61 -17.35
CA VAL A 119 0.44 -0.75 -17.87
C VAL A 119 1.91 -1.21 -17.79
N SER A 120 2.82 -0.35 -17.37
CA SER A 120 4.25 -0.63 -17.33
C SER A 120 4.79 -0.78 -15.90
N LEU A 121 4.55 0.18 -15.02
CA LEU A 121 5.14 0.22 -13.67
C LEU A 121 4.58 -0.88 -12.76
N VAL A 122 3.25 -0.91 -12.58
CA VAL A 122 2.63 -1.82 -11.60
C VAL A 122 2.81 -3.29 -11.99
N PRO A 123 2.51 -3.72 -13.25
CA PRO A 123 2.78 -5.08 -13.68
C PRO A 123 4.26 -5.46 -13.56
N HIS A 124 5.16 -4.50 -13.80
CA HIS A 124 6.58 -4.75 -13.67
C HIS A 124 7.02 -4.94 -12.22
N LEU A 125 6.54 -4.09 -11.31
CA LEU A 125 6.79 -4.26 -9.86
C LEU A 125 6.21 -5.57 -9.34
N VAL A 126 5.01 -5.95 -9.78
CA VAL A 126 4.39 -7.24 -9.41
C VAL A 126 5.27 -8.40 -9.89
N LYS A 127 5.73 -8.37 -11.15
CA LYS A 127 6.62 -9.38 -11.70
C LYS A 127 7.93 -9.48 -10.90
N LEU A 128 8.58 -8.37 -10.59
CA LEU A 128 9.81 -8.35 -9.78
C LEU A 128 9.56 -8.92 -8.37
N TRP A 129 8.42 -8.60 -7.78
CA TRP A 129 8.03 -9.14 -6.49
C TRP A 129 7.81 -10.66 -6.53
N GLU A 130 7.15 -11.18 -7.56
CA GLU A 130 6.96 -12.63 -7.78
C GLU A 130 8.31 -13.32 -8.00
N GLU A 131 9.20 -12.75 -8.81
CA GLU A 131 10.56 -13.24 -9.05
C GLU A 131 11.42 -13.21 -7.77
N ASN A 132 11.17 -12.25 -6.86
CA ASN A 132 11.79 -12.16 -5.54
C ASN A 132 11.08 -13.03 -4.48
N ARG A 133 10.51 -14.16 -4.87
CA ARG A 133 9.81 -15.10 -3.97
C ARG A 133 8.72 -14.45 -3.14
N CYS A 134 8.02 -13.48 -3.69
CA CYS A 134 6.98 -12.70 -3.02
C CYS A 134 7.45 -11.97 -1.75
N GLN A 135 8.73 -11.65 -1.63
CA GLN A 135 9.31 -10.78 -0.61
C GLN A 135 9.32 -9.33 -1.10
N ALA A 136 9.37 -8.39 -0.18
CA ALA A 136 9.42 -6.97 -0.50
C ALA A 136 10.61 -6.63 -1.41
N ILE A 137 10.38 -5.74 -2.36
CA ILE A 137 11.38 -5.28 -3.32
C ILE A 137 11.65 -3.79 -3.13
N LEU A 138 12.90 -3.39 -3.36
CA LEU A 138 13.33 -2.00 -3.34
C LEU A 138 13.91 -1.64 -4.71
N CYS A 139 13.34 -0.61 -5.36
CA CYS A 139 13.74 -0.16 -6.70
C CYS A 139 13.96 1.34 -6.72
N GLU A 140 14.82 1.84 -7.62
CA GLU A 140 14.95 3.24 -7.95
C GLU A 140 13.98 3.61 -9.09
N THR A 141 13.31 4.76 -9.00
CA THR A 141 12.33 5.19 -10.01
C THR A 141 12.99 5.77 -11.27
N GLU A 142 14.22 6.26 -11.16
CA GLU A 142 14.93 6.94 -12.26
C GLU A 142 15.84 5.99 -13.04
N ARG A 143 16.03 4.77 -12.55
CA ARG A 143 16.91 3.76 -13.15
C ARG A 143 16.17 2.46 -13.42
N GLY A 144 16.68 1.73 -14.41
CA GLY A 144 16.14 0.42 -14.75
C GLY A 144 14.74 0.48 -15.36
N PRO A 145 13.93 -0.56 -15.14
CA PRO A 145 12.65 -0.73 -15.83
C PRO A 145 11.55 0.22 -15.39
N LEU A 146 11.74 0.95 -14.30
CA LEU A 146 10.78 1.95 -13.82
C LEU A 146 11.01 3.33 -14.44
N ALA A 147 12.16 3.53 -15.09
CA ALA A 147 12.51 4.81 -15.69
C ALA A 147 11.50 5.20 -16.79
N GLY A 148 10.98 6.43 -16.69
CA GLY A 148 10.05 6.97 -17.69
C GLY A 148 8.57 6.63 -17.47
N ALA A 149 8.20 5.77 -16.53
CA ALA A 149 6.81 5.54 -16.16
C ALA A 149 6.15 6.82 -15.63
N ALA A 150 4.88 7.05 -15.96
CA ALA A 150 4.17 8.27 -15.56
C ALA A 150 4.07 8.42 -14.04
N LEU A 151 3.80 7.31 -13.34
CA LEU A 151 3.74 7.27 -11.90
C LEU A 151 5.10 7.50 -11.25
N ALA A 152 6.19 6.95 -11.82
CA ALA A 152 7.56 7.18 -11.34
C ALA A 152 7.96 8.67 -11.46
N ARG A 153 7.59 9.33 -12.55
CA ARG A 153 7.81 10.78 -12.70
C ARG A 153 7.06 11.60 -11.66
N GLU A 154 5.84 11.17 -11.29
CA GLU A 154 5.08 11.86 -10.24
C GLU A 154 5.72 11.67 -8.87
N PHE A 155 6.23 10.47 -8.56
CA PHE A 155 7.02 10.25 -7.34
C PHE A 155 8.29 11.10 -7.31
N SER A 156 9.04 11.17 -8.42
CA SER A 156 10.26 11.99 -8.51
C SER A 156 9.99 13.49 -8.28
N ARG A 157 8.84 14.02 -8.71
CA ARG A 157 8.42 15.41 -8.42
C ARG A 157 8.26 15.68 -6.92
N LEU A 158 7.99 14.66 -6.14
CA LEU A 158 7.88 14.73 -4.67
C LEU A 158 9.22 14.47 -3.97
N GLY A 159 10.29 14.26 -4.74
CA GLY A 159 11.60 13.85 -4.23
C GLY A 159 11.66 12.40 -3.80
N ALA A 160 10.64 11.60 -4.15
CA ALA A 160 10.58 10.18 -3.85
C ALA A 160 11.12 9.38 -5.03
N THR A 161 12.44 9.12 -5.02
CA THR A 161 13.13 8.39 -6.10
C THR A 161 13.34 6.91 -5.79
N HIS A 162 12.87 6.44 -4.64
CA HIS A 162 12.92 5.04 -4.24
C HIS A 162 11.50 4.51 -4.04
N VAL A 163 11.28 3.29 -4.47
CA VAL A 163 10.02 2.57 -4.31
C VAL A 163 10.30 1.26 -3.58
N LEU A 164 9.69 1.13 -2.40
CA LEU A 164 9.57 -0.13 -1.69
C LEU A 164 8.19 -0.70 -2.02
N ALA A 165 8.14 -1.91 -2.59
CA ALA A 165 6.87 -2.52 -2.97
C ALA A 165 6.74 -3.94 -2.41
N HIS A 166 5.52 -4.30 -2.03
CA HIS A 166 5.19 -5.62 -1.51
C HIS A 166 3.72 -5.95 -1.75
N GLY A 167 3.43 -7.22 -1.98
CA GLY A 167 2.08 -7.71 -2.22
C GLY A 167 1.62 -8.73 -1.18
N THR A 168 0.36 -9.11 -1.28
CA THR A 168 -0.21 -10.27 -0.59
C THR A 168 -0.91 -11.16 -1.60
N HIS A 169 -0.99 -12.46 -1.32
CA HIS A 169 -1.73 -13.43 -2.11
C HIS A 169 -2.66 -14.25 -1.23
N ASP A 170 -3.66 -14.84 -1.84
CA ASP A 170 -4.58 -15.76 -1.18
C ASP A 170 -3.97 -17.19 -1.11
N ALA A 171 -4.73 -18.12 -0.54
CA ALA A 171 -4.33 -19.52 -0.43
C ALA A 171 -4.15 -20.23 -1.78
N THR A 172 -4.62 -19.64 -2.89
CA THR A 172 -4.44 -20.17 -4.26
C THR A 172 -3.20 -19.60 -4.94
N GLY A 173 -2.45 -18.71 -4.28
CA GLY A 173 -1.31 -17.99 -4.84
C GLY A 173 -1.70 -16.84 -5.76
N THR A 174 -2.99 -16.44 -5.79
CA THR A 174 -3.42 -15.26 -6.55
C THR A 174 -3.15 -14.00 -5.75
N MET A 175 -2.51 -13.00 -6.36
CA MET A 175 -2.29 -11.70 -5.72
C MET A 175 -3.63 -11.07 -5.33
N THR A 176 -3.74 -10.63 -4.08
CA THR A 176 -4.95 -9.97 -3.54
C THR A 176 -4.77 -8.49 -3.36
N SER A 177 -3.58 -8.04 -2.97
CA SER A 177 -3.27 -6.62 -2.88
C SER A 177 -1.81 -6.34 -3.14
N PHE A 178 -1.52 -5.10 -3.53
CA PHE A 178 -0.17 -4.62 -3.78
C PHE A 178 0.02 -3.23 -3.21
N PHE A 179 1.14 -3.01 -2.52
CA PHE A 179 1.46 -1.78 -1.81
C PHE A 179 2.75 -1.19 -2.35
N VAL A 180 2.74 0.10 -2.61
CA VAL A 180 3.87 0.85 -3.16
C VAL A 180 4.16 2.04 -2.25
N PHE A 181 5.29 2.00 -1.56
CA PHE A 181 5.80 3.07 -0.71
C PHE A 181 6.82 3.88 -1.50
N ALA A 182 6.46 5.08 -1.92
CA ALA A 182 7.38 5.99 -2.58
C ALA A 182 8.13 6.83 -1.53
N ALA A 183 9.46 6.72 -1.50
CA ALA A 183 10.31 7.25 -0.45
C ALA A 183 11.48 8.06 -1.01
N ARG A 184 12.02 8.96 -0.19
CA ARG A 184 13.24 9.70 -0.50
C ARG A 184 14.47 8.80 -0.49
N PRO A 185 15.55 9.16 -1.22
CA PRO A 185 16.81 8.45 -1.17
C PRO A 185 17.31 8.27 0.26
N GLY A 186 17.75 7.06 0.59
CA GLY A 186 18.28 6.73 1.91
C GLY A 186 17.25 6.57 3.04
N ALA A 187 15.97 6.87 2.78
CA ALA A 187 14.91 6.68 3.78
C ALA A 187 14.50 5.21 3.94
N VAL A 188 14.67 4.41 2.89
CA VAL A 188 14.34 2.97 2.85
C VAL A 188 15.55 2.16 2.40
N GLY A 189 15.71 0.96 2.95
CA GLY A 189 16.80 0.04 2.69
C GLY A 189 16.44 -1.38 3.09
N ALA A 190 17.43 -2.27 3.21
CA ALA A 190 17.21 -3.69 3.55
C ALA A 190 16.40 -3.91 4.84
N LYS A 191 16.57 -3.03 5.84
CA LYS A 191 15.78 -3.07 7.07
C LYS A 191 14.30 -2.81 6.81
N GLN A 192 13.97 -1.76 6.05
CA GLN A 192 12.59 -1.41 5.72
C GLN A 192 11.95 -2.45 4.80
N THR A 193 12.72 -3.08 3.93
CA THR A 193 12.28 -4.23 3.13
C THR A 193 11.85 -5.38 4.04
N TYR A 194 12.67 -5.77 5.00
CA TYR A 194 12.32 -6.80 5.99
C TYR A 194 11.11 -6.41 6.86
N LEU A 195 11.03 -5.15 7.29
CA LEU A 195 9.87 -4.65 8.04
C LEU A 195 8.59 -4.67 7.19
N ALA A 196 8.69 -4.42 5.89
CA ALA A 196 7.55 -4.51 4.97
C ALA A 196 7.03 -5.96 4.87
N ASP A 197 7.93 -6.96 4.78
CA ASP A 197 7.54 -8.37 4.78
C ASP A 197 6.71 -8.73 6.03
N LEU A 198 7.05 -8.14 7.18
CA LEU A 198 6.35 -8.41 8.44
C LEU A 198 5.03 -7.65 8.60
N ILE A 199 4.95 -6.39 8.13
CA ILE A 199 3.79 -5.51 8.42
C ILE A 199 2.73 -5.49 7.32
N VAL A 200 3.09 -5.76 6.06
CA VAL A 200 2.15 -5.66 4.92
C VAL A 200 0.94 -6.59 5.05
N PRO A 201 1.04 -7.82 5.59
CA PRO A 201 -0.15 -8.64 5.84
C PRO A 201 -1.17 -7.96 6.78
N TYR A 202 -0.69 -7.25 7.79
CA TYR A 202 -1.53 -6.48 8.71
C TYR A 202 -2.08 -5.21 8.06
N LEU A 203 -1.28 -4.56 7.21
CA LEU A 203 -1.72 -3.40 6.42
C LEU A 203 -2.84 -3.81 5.45
N HIS A 204 -2.70 -4.94 4.77
CA HIS A 204 -3.73 -5.53 3.93
C HIS A 204 -5.04 -5.74 4.73
N ALA A 205 -4.95 -6.45 5.85
CA ALA A 205 -6.11 -6.75 6.67
C ALA A 205 -6.81 -5.48 7.20
N ALA A 206 -6.04 -4.48 7.64
CA ALA A 206 -6.55 -3.19 8.10
C ALA A 206 -7.21 -2.41 6.96
N TRP A 207 -6.59 -2.40 5.78
CA TRP A 207 -7.13 -1.71 4.61
C TRP A 207 -8.42 -2.37 4.12
N VAL A 208 -8.47 -3.69 3.98
CA VAL A 208 -9.69 -4.42 3.60
C VAL A 208 -10.81 -4.16 4.59
N ARG A 209 -10.55 -4.22 5.91
CA ARG A 209 -11.57 -3.88 6.93
C ARG A 209 -12.09 -2.47 6.78
N SER A 210 -11.19 -1.51 6.52
CA SER A 210 -11.59 -0.11 6.33
C SER A 210 -12.47 0.12 5.09
N GLN A 211 -12.40 -0.79 4.11
CA GLN A 211 -13.24 -0.75 2.91
C GLN A 211 -14.65 -1.31 3.17
N VAL A 212 -14.78 -2.32 4.02
CA VAL A 212 -16.09 -2.95 4.35
C VAL A 212 -16.99 -1.96 5.11
N THR A 213 -16.42 -1.11 5.96
CA THR A 213 -17.19 -0.07 6.67
C THR A 213 -17.58 1.11 5.80
N TRP A 214 -16.98 1.26 4.62
CA TRP A 214 -17.28 2.33 3.67
C TRP A 214 -18.71 2.29 3.06
N PRO A 215 -19.30 1.13 2.70
CA PRO A 215 -20.69 1.04 2.22
C PRO A 215 -21.74 1.34 3.30
N LEU A 216 -21.48 1.00 4.57
CA LEU A 216 -22.41 1.28 5.69
C LEU A 216 -22.53 2.77 5.97
N ASP A 217 -21.46 3.54 5.81
CA ASP A 217 -21.50 5.01 5.86
C ASP A 217 -22.24 5.62 4.63
N ARG A 218 -22.36 4.88 3.51
CA ARG A 218 -23.14 5.28 2.33
C ARG A 218 -24.62 4.87 2.39
N ALA A 219 -24.94 3.78 3.09
CA ALA A 219 -26.34 3.32 3.20
C ALA A 219 -27.22 4.23 4.04
N GLY A 220 -26.63 5.14 4.84
CA GLY A 220 -27.32 6.22 5.53
C GLY A 220 -27.39 7.54 4.75
N ALA A 221 -26.77 7.60 3.57
CA ALA A 221 -26.86 8.77 2.69
C ALA A 221 -27.91 8.48 1.61
N THR A 222 -29.15 8.87 1.87
CA THR A 222 -30.13 9.14 0.82
C THR A 222 -29.45 9.87 -0.33
N LYS A 223 -29.71 9.43 -1.59
CA LYS A 223 -29.21 10.01 -2.85
C LYS A 223 -29.07 11.52 -2.73
N PRO A 224 -27.91 12.14 -3.03
CA PRO A 224 -27.84 13.57 -3.10
C PRO A 224 -28.65 14.01 -4.32
N ALA A 225 -29.75 14.71 -4.05
CA ALA A 225 -30.28 15.66 -5.02
C ALA A 225 -29.14 16.61 -5.42
N LYS A 226 -29.10 17.02 -6.67
CA LYS A 226 -28.16 17.99 -7.27
C LYS A 226 -28.09 19.26 -6.40
N ALA A 227 -27.24 19.31 -5.40
CA ALA A 227 -26.94 20.48 -4.60
C ALA A 227 -25.58 20.25 -3.92
N GLY A 228 -24.68 21.16 -4.09
CA GLY A 228 -23.34 21.37 -3.49
C GLY A 228 -22.65 20.23 -2.75
N LEU A 229 -21.33 20.18 -2.84
CA LEU A 229 -20.45 19.17 -2.20
C LEU A 229 -20.72 19.02 -0.68
N LEU A 230 -21.14 20.11 -0.02
CA LEU A 230 -21.49 20.18 1.40
C LEU A 230 -22.97 20.55 1.58
N THR A 231 -23.56 20.08 2.68
CA THR A 231 -24.87 20.56 3.11
C THR A 231 -24.78 21.99 3.63
N PRO A 232 -25.89 22.78 3.65
CA PRO A 232 -25.90 24.14 4.20
C PRO A 232 -25.34 24.19 5.63
N ARG A 233 -25.64 23.18 6.46
CA ARG A 233 -25.15 23.10 7.84
C ARG A 233 -23.66 22.84 7.93
N GLU A 234 -23.14 21.98 7.07
CA GLU A 234 -21.69 21.70 6.97
C GLU A 234 -20.92 22.92 6.47
N THR A 235 -21.47 23.64 5.50
CA THR A 235 -20.88 24.90 5.00
C THR A 235 -20.88 25.97 6.11
N GLN A 236 -21.96 26.11 6.86
CA GLN A 236 -22.06 27.04 7.98
C GLN A 236 -21.05 26.76 9.08
N ILE A 237 -20.89 25.49 9.46
CA ILE A 237 -19.88 25.08 10.45
C ILE A 237 -18.49 25.34 9.91
N LEU A 238 -18.21 25.05 8.63
CA LEU A 238 -16.92 25.28 8.01
C LEU A 238 -16.56 26.76 7.93
N GLN A 239 -17.56 27.64 7.74
CA GLN A 239 -17.38 29.09 7.80
C GLN A 239 -16.90 29.53 9.20
N TRP A 240 -17.51 29.02 10.27
CA TRP A 240 -17.07 29.33 11.64
C TRP A 240 -15.69 28.76 11.95
N ILE A 241 -15.33 27.59 11.37
CA ILE A 241 -13.97 27.06 11.48
C ILE A 241 -12.97 27.99 10.79
N TYR A 242 -13.32 28.54 9.64
CA TYR A 242 -12.50 29.53 8.94
C TYR A 242 -12.25 30.78 9.83
N HIS A 243 -13.26 31.23 10.56
CA HIS A 243 -13.13 32.33 11.54
C HIS A 243 -12.44 31.91 12.86
N GLY A 244 -11.82 30.74 12.91
CA GLY A 244 -11.02 30.27 14.05
C GLY A 244 -11.83 29.74 15.23
N LYS A 245 -13.15 29.59 15.11
CA LYS A 245 -14.01 29.15 16.22
C LYS A 245 -13.80 27.68 16.58
N SER A 246 -13.74 27.37 17.88
CA SER A 246 -13.71 26.02 18.41
C SER A 246 -15.08 25.33 18.29
N ASN A 247 -15.11 24.00 18.44
CA ASN A 247 -16.38 23.25 18.41
C ASN A 247 -17.36 23.69 19.52
N ILE A 248 -16.84 24.16 20.67
CA ILE A 248 -17.67 24.67 21.77
C ILE A 248 -18.32 25.98 21.36
N GLU A 249 -17.53 26.93 20.84
CA GLU A 249 -18.05 28.25 20.38
C GLU A 249 -19.03 28.07 19.22
N ILE A 250 -18.72 27.17 18.26
CA ILE A 250 -19.63 26.85 17.14
C ILE A 250 -20.94 26.27 17.68
N GLY A 251 -20.83 25.38 18.69
CA GLY A 251 -22.01 24.81 19.35
C GLY A 251 -22.90 25.87 19.99
N MET A 252 -22.31 26.84 20.69
CA MET A 252 -23.03 27.98 21.27
C MET A 252 -23.65 28.87 20.19
N ILE A 253 -22.94 29.21 19.14
CA ILE A 253 -23.42 30.05 18.03
C ILE A 253 -24.58 29.39 17.27
N LEU A 254 -24.54 28.10 17.10
CA LEU A 254 -25.47 27.34 16.28
C LEU A 254 -26.55 26.59 17.08
N GLU A 255 -26.53 26.77 18.41
CA GLU A 255 -27.48 26.14 19.37
C GLU A 255 -27.52 24.62 19.27
N ILE A 256 -26.33 23.98 19.10
CA ILE A 256 -26.15 22.53 19.04
C ILE A 256 -25.03 22.10 19.97
N SER A 257 -25.04 20.80 20.35
CA SER A 257 -23.97 20.28 21.20
C SER A 257 -22.59 20.33 20.52
N PRO A 258 -21.49 20.55 21.27
CA PRO A 258 -20.13 20.46 20.71
C PRO A 258 -19.84 19.11 20.06
N LEU A 259 -20.48 18.04 20.54
CA LEU A 259 -20.40 16.70 19.94
C LEU A 259 -21.07 16.65 18.57
N THR A 260 -22.23 17.33 18.43
CA THR A 260 -22.90 17.46 17.12
C THR A 260 -22.04 18.24 16.14
N VAL A 261 -21.38 19.32 16.59
CA VAL A 261 -20.42 20.07 15.76
C VAL A 261 -19.26 19.15 15.32
N LYS A 262 -18.65 18.41 16.26
CA LYS A 262 -17.59 17.43 15.95
C LYS A 262 -18.03 16.44 14.87
N ASN A 263 -19.26 15.92 14.95
CA ASN A 263 -19.80 14.97 13.97
C ASN A 263 -19.96 15.62 12.58
N HIS A 264 -20.44 16.88 12.52
CA HIS A 264 -20.50 17.64 11.26
C HIS A 264 -19.13 17.91 10.69
N VAL A 265 -18.14 18.31 11.51
CA VAL A 265 -16.76 18.50 11.09
C VAL A 265 -16.21 17.21 10.49
N GLN A 266 -16.36 16.08 11.15
CA GLN A 266 -15.91 14.79 10.60
C GLN A 266 -16.59 14.45 9.27
N LYS A 267 -17.89 14.71 9.11
CA LYS A 267 -18.59 14.52 7.83
C LYS A 267 -18.05 15.47 6.75
N THR A 268 -17.76 16.72 7.10
CA THR A 268 -17.17 17.71 6.21
C THR A 268 -15.77 17.29 5.73
N LEU A 269 -14.91 16.85 6.67
CA LEU A 269 -13.57 16.35 6.34
C LEU A 269 -13.64 15.20 5.33
N ARG A 270 -14.56 14.25 5.55
CA ARG A 270 -14.78 13.12 4.64
C ARG A 270 -15.26 13.58 3.26
N LYS A 271 -16.24 14.47 3.19
CA LYS A 271 -16.79 14.97 1.92
C LYS A 271 -15.79 15.80 1.13
N LEU A 272 -14.94 16.55 1.82
CA LEU A 272 -13.86 17.32 1.20
C LEU A 272 -12.62 16.45 0.91
N ASN A 273 -12.60 15.19 1.35
CA ASN A 273 -11.45 14.30 1.26
C ASN A 273 -10.17 14.95 1.82
N VAL A 274 -10.26 15.44 3.06
CA VAL A 274 -9.17 16.05 3.82
C VAL A 274 -9.13 15.49 5.23
N ILE A 275 -7.98 15.63 5.92
CA ILE A 275 -7.69 14.93 7.17
C ILE A 275 -7.84 15.78 8.42
N ASN A 276 -7.76 17.10 8.28
CA ASN A 276 -7.86 18.02 9.41
C ASN A 276 -8.63 19.28 9.05
N ARG A 277 -9.00 20.03 10.10
CA ARG A 277 -9.80 21.25 9.97
C ARG A 277 -9.11 22.34 9.15
N THR A 278 -7.79 22.45 9.22
CA THR A 278 -7.02 23.46 8.47
C THR A 278 -7.04 23.14 6.97
N GLN A 279 -6.85 21.88 6.60
CA GLN A 279 -6.96 21.43 5.21
C GLN A 279 -8.39 21.59 4.67
N ALA A 280 -9.41 21.36 5.53
CA ALA A 280 -10.80 21.57 5.13
C ALA A 280 -11.07 23.03 4.76
N VAL A 281 -10.53 23.96 5.54
CA VAL A 281 -10.61 25.39 5.25
C VAL A 281 -9.87 25.73 3.96
N GLY A 282 -8.63 25.27 3.80
CA GLY A 282 -7.84 25.53 2.59
C GLY A 282 -8.55 25.01 1.33
N LYS A 283 -9.08 23.79 1.38
CA LYS A 283 -9.82 23.19 0.26
C LYS A 283 -11.14 23.89 -0.02
N ALA A 284 -11.85 24.34 1.02
CA ALA A 284 -13.10 25.08 0.88
C ALA A 284 -12.91 26.47 0.24
N LEU A 285 -11.80 27.15 0.56
CA LEU A 285 -11.40 28.41 -0.10
C LEU A 285 -11.07 28.16 -1.59
N ALA A 286 -10.29 27.13 -1.88
CA ALA A 286 -9.94 26.75 -3.27
C ALA A 286 -11.17 26.40 -4.11
N LEU A 287 -12.18 25.77 -3.51
CA LEU A 287 -13.46 25.42 -4.14
C LEU A 287 -14.52 26.55 -4.09
N ARG A 288 -14.18 27.70 -3.51
CA ARG A 288 -15.10 28.83 -3.29
C ARG A 288 -16.38 28.45 -2.53
N ILE A 289 -16.30 27.49 -1.62
CA ILE A 289 -17.40 27.05 -0.74
C ILE A 289 -17.51 28.00 0.46
N VAL A 290 -16.36 28.52 0.89
CA VAL A 290 -16.23 29.53 1.97
C VAL A 290 -15.53 30.74 1.35
N ASN A 291 -16.07 31.92 1.60
CA ASN A 291 -15.48 33.19 1.15
C ASN A 291 -14.74 33.86 2.30
N PRO A 292 -13.59 34.52 2.02
CA PRO A 292 -12.87 35.30 3.02
C PRO A 292 -13.71 36.47 3.58
#